data_c99c7c100064e5bb406330623528cf9e
#
_entry.id   c99c7c100064e5bb406330623528cf9e
#
_cell.length_a   1.000
_cell.length_b   1.000
_cell.length_c   1.000
_cell.angle_alpha   90.00
_cell.angle_beta   90.00
_cell.angle_gamma   90.00
#
_symmetry.space_group_name_H-M   'P 1'
#
loop_
_entity.id
_entity.type
_entity.pdbx_description
1 polymer ?
#
loop_
_entity_poly.entity_id
_entity_poly.type
_entity_poly.pdbx_seq_one_letter_code
_entity_poly.pdbx_strand_id
1 'polypeptide(L)'
;MIRQTLAAAALLASSTIAAPLSAQSEQEQLDTRYDRALAAGYKALMLCSAIANAERNGAKRTPESVEQWELAGIQAPLDTIAPELPYQIARRAPNNTESELSHVWVEWAEGMAPRIARHESRRGCELLPIGGSMPLAAALRAPKIAPAERILPFPTGPLATTARAAFGDEFGEGARTTAVAIHSGGELLGEAYAPDFGPAVPQRTWSVAKSIAASLVGAAVERGEIAVTDRAGLGYPGEYRGRETITLDHLLRMASGRYSDTPGNRTDPLYWGGTTVDERAANWPLIAAPGSTYRYANNDTLMAIAAIEPTFEQHPPAELFERLGMHHTVAETDWQGNYVLSSQVWSTARDLAKLGQLYLDDGLAPDGTRILPEGWADYVSAPSGPQPAGRPMGYGAGFWLFNQTEGIPADTFAAMGNRGQYVVIVPSRAVVIVRRGEDPAGKSFDILAFTREVLAALGE
;
A
#
# COMPACT_ATOMS: atom_id res chain seq x y z
N MET A 1 -81.16 -37.96 17.57
CA MET A 1 -80.06 -37.61 18.50
C MET A 1 -78.89 -37.08 17.69
N ILE A 2 -78.85 -35.79 17.62
CA ILE A 2 -77.86 -35.06 16.82
C ILE A 2 -76.70 -34.69 17.76
N ARG A 3 -75.44 -35.15 17.47
CA ARG A 3 -74.24 -34.72 18.16
C ARG A 3 -73.57 -33.64 17.32
N GLN A 4 -73.56 -32.43 17.87
CA GLN A 4 -72.75 -31.31 17.35
C GLN A 4 -71.36 -31.48 17.81
N THR A 5 -70.40 -31.51 16.87
CA THR A 5 -68.99 -31.39 17.11
C THR A 5 -68.55 -29.92 16.88
N LEU A 6 -68.13 -29.27 17.95
CA LEU A 6 -67.51 -27.95 17.91
C LEU A 6 -66.04 -28.10 17.48
N ALA A 7 -65.68 -27.49 16.34
CA ALA A 7 -64.31 -27.32 15.91
C ALA A 7 -63.80 -25.97 16.45
N ALA A 8 -62.83 -26.04 17.34
CA ALA A 8 -62.08 -24.85 17.81
C ALA A 8 -60.99 -24.50 16.79
N ALA A 9 -61.12 -23.37 16.12
CA ALA A 9 -60.05 -22.79 15.28
C ALA A 9 -59.13 -21.99 16.17
N ALA A 10 -57.92 -22.48 16.33
CA ALA A 10 -56.81 -21.73 16.95
C ALA A 10 -56.23 -20.72 15.94
N LEU A 11 -56.48 -19.43 16.14
CA LEU A 11 -55.77 -18.35 15.45
C LEU A 11 -54.35 -18.23 16.03
N LEU A 12 -53.36 -18.69 15.29
CA LEU A 12 -51.96 -18.33 15.52
C LEU A 12 -51.75 -16.89 15.03
N ALA A 13 -51.74 -15.94 15.95
CA ALA A 13 -51.30 -14.58 15.69
C ALA A 13 -49.77 -14.59 15.51
N SER A 14 -49.30 -14.53 14.26
CA SER A 14 -47.91 -14.28 13.93
C SER A 14 -47.59 -12.82 14.25
N SER A 15 -47.04 -12.57 15.43
CA SER A 15 -46.43 -11.27 15.74
C SER A 15 -45.12 -11.14 14.94
N THR A 16 -45.18 -10.56 13.75
CA THR A 16 -44.01 -10.00 13.07
C THR A 16 -43.54 -8.85 13.93
N ILE A 17 -42.45 -9.07 14.66
CA ILE A 17 -41.67 -7.99 15.31
C ILE A 17 -41.03 -7.21 14.16
N ALA A 18 -41.72 -6.16 13.70
CA ALA A 18 -41.10 -5.15 12.87
C ALA A 18 -40.04 -4.47 13.74
N ALA A 19 -38.75 -4.63 13.40
CA ALA A 19 -37.71 -3.80 13.98
C ALA A 19 -38.11 -2.33 13.78
N PRO A 20 -38.02 -1.49 14.80
CA PRO A 20 -38.50 -0.12 14.70
C PRO A 20 -37.72 0.61 13.59
N LEU A 21 -38.43 1.27 12.68
CA LEU A 21 -37.89 2.13 11.63
C LEU A 21 -36.85 3.14 12.18
N SER A 22 -36.97 3.52 13.45
CA SER A 22 -36.02 4.40 14.16
C SER A 22 -34.63 3.76 14.35
N ALA A 23 -34.53 2.47 14.63
CA ALA A 23 -33.23 1.80 14.83
C ALA A 23 -32.45 1.68 13.50
N GLN A 24 -33.14 1.46 12.38
CA GLN A 24 -32.52 1.50 11.06
C GLN A 24 -32.02 2.90 10.70
N SER A 25 -32.80 3.94 10.99
CA SER A 25 -32.38 5.31 10.71
C SER A 25 -31.19 5.79 11.57
N GLU A 26 -31.08 5.33 12.80
CA GLU A 26 -29.93 5.63 13.67
C GLU A 26 -28.66 4.94 13.18
N GLN A 27 -28.73 3.68 12.77
CA GLN A 27 -27.61 2.97 12.21
C GLN A 27 -27.12 3.62 10.90
N GLU A 28 -28.04 3.96 10.00
CA GLU A 28 -27.68 4.67 8.75
C GLU A 28 -27.03 6.03 9.01
N GLN A 29 -27.49 6.76 10.03
CA GLN A 29 -26.84 8.02 10.43
C GLN A 29 -25.42 7.79 10.98
N LEU A 30 -25.21 6.74 11.78
CA LEU A 30 -23.91 6.38 12.30
C LEU A 30 -22.98 5.95 11.18
N ASP A 31 -23.44 5.13 10.24
CA ASP A 31 -22.66 4.68 9.08
C ASP A 31 -22.26 5.87 8.19
N THR A 32 -23.20 6.75 7.87
CA THR A 32 -22.92 7.97 7.12
C THR A 32 -21.88 8.87 7.84
N ARG A 33 -22.02 8.99 9.15
CA ARG A 33 -21.09 9.77 9.97
C ARG A 33 -19.68 9.16 9.99
N TYR A 34 -19.61 7.82 10.06
CA TYR A 34 -18.36 7.08 10.01
C TYR A 34 -17.69 7.22 8.65
N ASP A 35 -18.43 7.06 7.54
CA ASP A 35 -17.91 7.24 6.18
C ASP A 35 -17.35 8.66 5.95
N ARG A 36 -18.02 9.69 6.49
CA ARG A 36 -17.50 11.07 6.45
C ARG A 36 -16.19 11.21 7.23
N ALA A 37 -16.08 10.57 8.40
CA ALA A 37 -14.85 10.59 9.18
C ALA A 37 -13.70 9.87 8.46
N LEU A 38 -13.97 8.74 7.78
CA LEU A 38 -13.00 8.02 6.96
C LEU A 38 -12.58 8.84 5.73
N ALA A 39 -13.54 9.44 5.01
CA ALA A 39 -13.26 10.29 3.84
C ALA A 39 -12.40 11.50 4.20
N ALA A 40 -12.68 12.13 5.35
CA ALA A 40 -11.87 13.24 5.86
C ALA A 40 -10.47 12.80 6.24
N GLY A 41 -10.32 11.62 6.85
CA GLY A 41 -9.02 11.05 7.17
C GLY A 41 -8.22 10.72 5.90
N TYR A 42 -8.87 10.13 4.90
CA TYR A 42 -8.26 9.88 3.59
C TYR A 42 -7.79 11.19 2.94
N LYS A 43 -8.68 12.20 2.85
CA LYS A 43 -8.35 13.51 2.27
C LYS A 43 -7.19 14.18 2.99
N ALA A 44 -7.22 14.22 4.33
CA ALA A 44 -6.15 14.81 5.13
C ALA A 44 -4.80 14.14 4.89
N LEU A 45 -4.77 12.79 4.90
CA LEU A 45 -3.55 12.03 4.73
C LEU A 45 -2.98 12.16 3.30
N MET A 46 -3.82 12.06 2.25
CA MET A 46 -3.36 12.18 0.87
C MET A 46 -2.82 13.58 0.57
N LEU A 47 -3.50 14.64 0.99
CA LEU A 47 -3.00 16.01 0.85
C LEU A 47 -1.68 16.21 1.58
N CYS A 48 -1.57 15.74 2.84
CA CYS A 48 -0.35 15.84 3.61
C CYS A 48 0.80 15.10 2.92
N SER A 49 0.63 13.81 2.65
CA SER A 49 1.70 12.95 2.16
C SER A 49 2.15 13.31 0.75
N ALA A 50 1.22 13.57 -0.19
CA ALA A 50 1.59 13.90 -1.57
C ALA A 50 2.35 15.22 -1.66
N ILE A 51 1.91 16.25 -0.91
CA ILE A 51 2.54 17.57 -0.92
C ILE A 51 3.88 17.54 -0.17
N ALA A 52 3.89 17.07 1.09
CA ALA A 52 5.09 17.11 1.92
C ALA A 52 6.22 16.23 1.38
N ASN A 53 5.90 15.02 0.87
CA ASN A 53 6.91 14.12 0.31
C ASN A 53 7.48 14.65 -1.02
N ALA A 54 6.69 15.36 -1.85
CA ALA A 54 7.19 16.04 -3.03
C ALA A 54 8.12 17.22 -2.64
N GLU A 55 7.69 18.06 -1.70
CA GLU A 55 8.48 19.20 -1.20
C GLU A 55 9.81 18.74 -0.59
N ARG A 56 9.82 17.64 0.16
CA ARG A 56 11.03 17.01 0.71
C ARG A 56 12.07 16.70 -0.37
N ASN A 57 11.63 16.32 -1.55
CA ASN A 57 12.48 15.97 -2.69
C ASN A 57 12.77 17.15 -3.62
N GLY A 58 12.35 18.37 -3.26
CA GLY A 58 12.49 19.55 -4.10
C GLY A 58 11.52 19.63 -5.29
N ALA A 59 10.53 18.74 -5.33
CA ALA A 59 9.43 18.77 -6.29
C ALA A 59 8.23 19.52 -5.70
N LYS A 60 7.19 19.71 -6.52
CA LYS A 60 5.99 20.44 -6.09
C LYS A 60 4.73 19.67 -6.49
N ARG A 61 3.83 19.48 -5.55
CA ARG A 61 2.44 19.05 -5.79
C ARG A 61 1.49 20.12 -5.24
N THR A 62 0.45 20.44 -5.97
CA THR A 62 -0.57 21.37 -5.50
C THR A 62 -1.77 20.60 -4.96
N PRO A 63 -2.60 21.22 -4.09
CA PRO A 63 -3.83 20.58 -3.63
C PRO A 63 -4.73 20.13 -4.80
N GLU A 64 -4.87 20.97 -5.83
CA GLU A 64 -5.68 20.68 -7.01
C GLU A 64 -5.15 19.44 -7.75
N SER A 65 -3.84 19.31 -7.85
CA SER A 65 -3.21 18.11 -8.43
C SER A 65 -3.51 16.86 -7.59
N VAL A 66 -3.49 16.95 -6.25
CA VAL A 66 -3.84 15.83 -5.36
C VAL A 66 -5.33 15.49 -5.49
N GLU A 67 -6.21 16.49 -5.57
CA GLU A 67 -7.64 16.28 -5.81
C GLU A 67 -7.91 15.60 -7.16
N GLN A 68 -7.16 15.99 -8.21
CA GLN A 68 -7.28 15.40 -9.51
C GLN A 68 -6.80 13.94 -9.56
N TRP A 69 -5.77 13.57 -8.83
CA TRP A 69 -5.11 12.27 -8.95
C TRP A 69 -5.43 11.33 -7.77
N GLU A 70 -4.96 11.65 -6.58
CA GLU A 70 -5.07 10.76 -5.42
C GLU A 70 -6.49 10.68 -4.85
N LEU A 71 -7.27 11.78 -4.93
CA LEU A 71 -8.62 11.85 -4.38
C LEU A 71 -9.71 11.52 -5.40
N ALA A 72 -9.39 11.52 -6.71
CA ALA A 72 -10.35 11.16 -7.75
C ALA A 72 -10.37 9.65 -8.02
N GLY A 73 -11.58 9.09 -8.26
CA GLY A 73 -11.75 7.67 -8.60
C GLY A 73 -11.40 6.71 -7.45
N ILE A 74 -11.47 7.15 -6.22
CA ILE A 74 -11.34 6.28 -5.04
C ILE A 74 -12.60 5.44 -4.85
N GLN A 75 -12.59 4.49 -3.90
CA GLN A 75 -13.74 3.62 -3.67
C GLN A 75 -14.93 4.37 -3.08
N ALA A 76 -16.14 3.98 -3.47
CA ALA A 76 -17.37 4.44 -2.84
C ALA A 76 -17.44 3.95 -1.36
N PRO A 77 -18.05 4.73 -0.45
CA PRO A 77 -18.70 6.03 -0.68
C PRO A 77 -17.73 7.22 -0.54
N LEU A 78 -16.43 6.98 -0.32
CA LEU A 78 -15.45 8.05 -0.07
C LEU A 78 -15.29 8.99 -1.27
N ASP A 79 -15.46 8.47 -2.50
CA ASP A 79 -15.34 9.19 -3.76
C ASP A 79 -16.31 10.38 -3.90
N THR A 80 -17.52 10.23 -3.35
CA THR A 80 -18.53 11.30 -3.37
C THR A 80 -18.42 12.24 -2.18
N ILE A 81 -17.88 11.77 -1.06
CA ILE A 81 -17.80 12.55 0.19
C ILE A 81 -16.53 13.42 0.22
N ALA A 82 -15.38 12.86 -0.12
CA ALA A 82 -14.09 13.56 0.02
C ALA A 82 -14.03 14.92 -0.73
N PRO A 83 -14.57 15.07 -1.95
CA PRO A 83 -14.55 16.36 -2.65
C PRO A 83 -15.27 17.50 -1.88
N GLU A 84 -16.35 17.18 -1.17
CA GLU A 84 -17.18 18.16 -0.48
C GLU A 84 -16.57 18.68 0.84
N LEU A 85 -15.58 17.96 1.41
CA LEU A 85 -15.08 18.27 2.72
C LEU A 85 -14.09 19.43 2.68
N PRO A 86 -14.34 20.52 3.46
CA PRO A 86 -13.42 21.65 3.56
C PRO A 86 -12.13 21.24 4.28
N TYR A 87 -11.01 21.78 3.84
CA TYR A 87 -9.70 21.52 4.43
C TYR A 87 -8.84 22.77 4.55
N GLN A 88 -7.82 22.69 5.36
CA GLN A 88 -6.78 23.71 5.45
C GLN A 88 -5.41 23.06 5.56
N ILE A 89 -4.43 23.70 4.95
CA ILE A 89 -3.02 23.30 4.99
C ILE A 89 -2.26 24.30 5.83
N ALA A 90 -1.65 23.82 6.90
CA ALA A 90 -0.81 24.63 7.76
C ALA A 90 0.67 24.38 7.46
N ARG A 91 1.45 25.45 7.48
CA ARG A 91 2.89 25.43 7.30
C ARG A 91 3.62 25.84 8.58
N ARG A 92 4.87 25.39 8.74
CA ARG A 92 5.66 25.64 9.97
C ARG A 92 5.96 27.12 10.21
N ALA A 93 6.09 27.91 9.15
CA ALA A 93 6.16 29.37 9.22
C ALA A 93 4.96 29.95 8.47
N PRO A 94 3.88 30.35 9.17
CA PRO A 94 2.61 30.76 8.53
C PRO A 94 2.74 31.91 7.53
N ASN A 95 3.74 32.77 7.72
CA ASN A 95 4.01 33.92 6.83
C ASN A 95 4.96 33.59 5.67
N ASN A 96 5.38 32.33 5.53
CA ASN A 96 6.25 31.87 4.47
C ASN A 96 5.62 30.64 3.79
N THR A 97 5.05 30.84 2.63
CA THR A 97 4.41 29.79 1.82
C THR A 97 5.40 28.71 1.30
N GLU A 98 6.71 29.00 1.37
CA GLU A 98 7.78 28.06 1.04
C GLU A 98 8.26 27.26 2.25
N SER A 99 7.73 27.55 3.45
CA SER A 99 8.07 26.75 4.63
C SER A 99 7.45 25.35 4.52
N GLU A 100 8.11 24.39 5.16
CA GLU A 100 7.67 22.99 5.22
C GLU A 100 6.22 22.86 5.68
N LEU A 101 5.44 21.97 5.05
CA LEU A 101 4.11 21.62 5.48
C LEU A 101 4.15 21.06 6.91
N SER A 102 3.29 21.55 7.78
CA SER A 102 3.17 21.10 9.17
C SER A 102 2.09 20.03 9.31
N HIS A 103 0.89 20.35 8.85
CA HIS A 103 -0.26 19.45 8.92
C HIS A 103 -1.37 19.89 7.96
N VAL A 104 -2.27 18.96 7.70
CA VAL A 104 -3.53 19.19 7.02
C VAL A 104 -4.67 18.81 7.95
N TRP A 105 -5.69 19.66 8.07
CA TRP A 105 -6.92 19.28 8.75
C TRP A 105 -8.12 19.37 7.81
N VAL A 106 -9.09 18.47 8.04
CA VAL A 106 -10.31 18.36 7.25
C VAL A 106 -11.51 18.36 8.20
N GLU A 107 -12.43 19.29 7.99
CA GLU A 107 -13.71 19.34 8.70
C GLU A 107 -14.65 18.26 8.13
N TRP A 108 -15.40 17.55 8.99
CA TRP A 108 -16.23 16.43 8.54
C TRP A 108 -17.62 16.37 9.18
N ALA A 109 -17.79 16.92 10.36
CA ALA A 109 -19.07 16.99 11.06
C ALA A 109 -19.13 18.16 12.02
N GLU A 110 -20.30 18.77 12.16
CA GLU A 110 -20.53 19.83 13.12
C GLU A 110 -20.28 19.35 14.56
N GLY A 111 -19.61 20.19 15.37
CA GLY A 111 -19.29 19.89 16.75
C GLY A 111 -18.23 18.81 16.98
N MET A 112 -17.60 18.30 15.92
CA MET A 112 -16.50 17.33 16.01
C MET A 112 -15.15 17.99 15.73
N ALA A 113 -14.12 17.50 16.42
CA ALA A 113 -12.75 17.86 16.08
C ALA A 113 -12.42 17.41 14.63
N PRO A 114 -11.68 18.23 13.85
CA PRO A 114 -11.30 17.88 12.50
C PRO A 114 -10.42 16.62 12.45
N ARG A 115 -10.34 16.01 11.28
CA ARG A 115 -9.32 14.97 11.00
C ARG A 115 -8.01 15.69 10.68
N ILE A 116 -6.93 15.23 11.30
CA ILE A 116 -5.61 15.86 11.18
C ILE A 116 -4.59 14.84 10.70
N ALA A 117 -3.91 15.13 9.58
CA ALA A 117 -2.69 14.47 9.16
C ALA A 117 -1.51 15.39 9.47
N ARG A 118 -0.55 14.90 10.27
CA ARG A 118 0.63 15.63 10.71
C ARG A 118 1.85 15.17 9.93
N HIS A 119 2.69 16.10 9.48
CA HIS A 119 3.95 15.79 8.81
C HIS A 119 5.12 15.71 9.79
N GLU A 120 5.84 14.59 9.72
CA GLU A 120 7.08 14.30 10.42
C GLU A 120 8.21 14.17 9.40
N SER A 121 9.20 15.05 9.45
CA SER A 121 10.21 15.22 8.38
C SER A 121 11.00 13.97 7.98
N ARG A 122 11.06 12.95 8.86
CA ARG A 122 11.76 11.69 8.59
C ARG A 122 10.83 10.52 8.27
N ARG A 123 9.55 10.63 8.61
CA ARG A 123 8.56 9.56 8.54
C ARG A 123 7.35 9.89 7.67
N GLY A 124 7.37 11.04 6.96
CA GLY A 124 6.23 11.46 6.14
C GLY A 124 5.05 11.91 6.97
N CYS A 125 3.84 11.57 6.56
CA CYS A 125 2.62 11.99 7.26
C CYS A 125 1.99 10.85 8.04
N GLU A 126 1.43 11.19 9.19
CA GLU A 126 0.66 10.28 10.05
C GLU A 126 -0.73 10.87 10.33
N LEU A 127 -1.73 10.01 10.40
CA LEU A 127 -3.10 10.42 10.69
C LEU A 127 -3.41 10.30 12.18
N LEU A 128 -3.71 11.42 12.82
CA LEU A 128 -4.05 11.46 14.25
C LEU A 128 -5.47 10.89 14.49
N PRO A 129 -5.72 10.32 15.69
CA PRO A 129 -7.09 10.01 16.11
C PRO A 129 -7.92 11.31 16.21
N ILE A 130 -9.25 11.19 16.13
CA ILE A 130 -10.16 12.34 16.27
C ILE A 130 -9.94 12.97 17.64
N GLY A 131 -9.70 14.30 17.66
CA GLY A 131 -9.41 15.05 18.90
C GLY A 131 -7.97 14.89 19.39
N GLY A 132 -7.10 14.25 18.61
CA GLY A 132 -5.67 14.20 18.90
C GLY A 132 -5.06 15.60 18.94
N SER A 133 -4.22 15.88 19.94
CA SER A 133 -3.55 17.17 20.09
C SER A 133 -2.31 17.25 19.20
N MET A 134 -2.10 18.42 18.61
CA MET A 134 -0.86 18.76 17.92
C MET A 134 0.11 19.37 18.94
N PRO A 135 1.22 18.71 19.30
CA PRO A 135 2.29 19.40 20.01
C PRO A 135 2.85 20.50 19.10
N LEU A 136 3.18 21.66 19.69
CA LEU A 136 3.88 22.74 18.98
C LEU A 136 5.21 22.16 18.46
N ALA A 137 5.28 21.89 17.15
CA ALA A 137 6.49 21.37 16.55
C ALA A 137 7.57 22.45 16.55
N ALA A 138 8.77 22.10 17.01
CA ALA A 138 9.94 22.94 16.84
C ALA A 138 10.13 23.25 15.35
N ALA A 139 10.47 24.50 15.02
CA ALA A 139 10.77 24.90 13.66
C ALA A 139 11.95 24.07 13.13
N LEU A 140 11.68 23.17 12.21
CA LEU A 140 12.72 22.43 11.51
C LEU A 140 13.26 23.28 10.35
N ARG A 141 14.52 23.03 10.00
CA ARG A 141 15.17 23.72 8.89
C ARG A 141 14.47 23.32 7.59
N ALA A 142 14.12 24.30 6.76
CA ALA A 142 13.57 24.03 5.43
C ALA A 142 14.49 23.02 4.67
N PRO A 143 13.91 22.03 3.99
CA PRO A 143 14.69 21.11 3.20
C PRO A 143 15.49 21.88 2.14
N LYS A 144 16.71 21.43 1.87
CA LYS A 144 17.46 21.96 0.73
C LYS A 144 16.77 21.48 -0.53
N ILE A 145 16.32 22.42 -1.37
CA ILE A 145 15.75 22.10 -2.69
C ILE A 145 16.87 21.41 -3.49
N ALA A 146 16.67 20.15 -3.83
CA ALA A 146 17.54 19.44 -4.74
C ALA A 146 17.40 20.01 -6.15
N PRO A 147 18.43 19.98 -6.99
CA PRO A 147 18.30 20.34 -8.41
C PRO A 147 17.24 19.46 -9.06
N ALA A 148 16.45 20.06 -9.97
CA ALA A 148 15.45 19.31 -10.72
C ALA A 148 16.12 18.15 -11.49
N GLU A 149 15.67 16.94 -11.21
CA GLU A 149 16.17 15.74 -11.90
C GLU A 149 15.71 15.73 -13.35
N ARG A 150 16.65 15.48 -14.26
CA ARG A 150 16.35 15.41 -15.69
C ARG A 150 15.65 14.10 -16.01
N ILE A 151 14.52 14.19 -16.72
CA ILE A 151 13.84 13.04 -17.31
C ILE A 151 14.70 12.46 -18.44
N LEU A 152 14.87 11.13 -18.46
CA LEU A 152 15.49 10.39 -19.56
C LEU A 152 14.38 9.87 -20.48
N PRO A 153 14.07 10.53 -21.60
CA PRO A 153 13.03 10.07 -22.49
C PRO A 153 13.44 8.75 -23.17
N PHE A 154 12.45 7.90 -23.49
CA PHE A 154 12.70 6.71 -24.29
C PHE A 154 13.29 7.08 -25.65
N PRO A 155 14.33 6.37 -26.11
CA PRO A 155 14.82 6.53 -27.49
C PRO A 155 13.71 6.15 -28.49
N THR A 156 13.68 6.82 -29.63
CA THR A 156 12.68 6.54 -30.68
C THR A 156 12.73 5.07 -31.10
N GLY A 157 11.57 4.41 -31.18
CA GLY A 157 11.47 3.00 -31.55
C GLY A 157 10.26 2.30 -30.90
N PRO A 158 10.20 0.96 -31.01
CA PRO A 158 9.10 0.18 -30.46
C PRO A 158 8.88 0.44 -28.96
N LEU A 159 9.94 0.45 -28.16
CA LEU A 159 9.84 0.68 -26.71
C LEU A 159 9.21 2.03 -26.36
N ALA A 160 9.57 3.11 -27.08
CA ALA A 160 8.94 4.43 -26.88
C ALA A 160 7.45 4.42 -27.27
N THR A 161 7.07 3.64 -28.26
CA THR A 161 5.67 3.48 -28.67
C THR A 161 4.87 2.74 -27.61
N THR A 162 5.37 1.60 -27.12
CA THR A 162 4.76 0.83 -26.03
C THR A 162 4.66 1.64 -24.74
N ALA A 163 5.72 2.36 -24.36
CA ALA A 163 5.69 3.21 -23.17
C ALA A 163 4.68 4.36 -23.28
N ARG A 164 4.50 4.95 -24.46
CA ARG A 164 3.49 5.99 -24.70
C ARG A 164 2.08 5.43 -24.67
N ALA A 165 1.86 4.23 -25.22
CA ALA A 165 0.58 3.53 -25.22
C ALA A 165 0.07 3.25 -23.79
N ALA A 166 0.97 3.10 -22.83
CA ALA A 166 0.62 2.94 -21.41
C ALA A 166 -0.13 4.14 -20.80
N PHE A 167 -0.08 5.32 -21.42
CA PHE A 167 -0.83 6.51 -20.97
C PHE A 167 -2.20 6.68 -21.67
N GLY A 168 -2.53 5.80 -22.60
CA GLY A 168 -3.84 5.68 -23.24
C GLY A 168 -4.65 4.50 -22.71
N ASP A 169 -5.65 4.08 -23.48
CA ASP A 169 -6.57 2.99 -23.12
C ASP A 169 -6.13 1.61 -23.63
N GLU A 170 -4.98 1.51 -24.31
CA GLU A 170 -4.52 0.26 -24.95
C GLU A 170 -4.30 -0.89 -23.96
N PHE A 171 -3.89 -0.57 -22.74
CA PHE A 171 -3.68 -1.55 -21.66
C PHE A 171 -4.76 -1.48 -20.57
N GLY A 172 -5.90 -0.87 -20.85
CA GLY A 172 -7.02 -0.80 -19.93
C GLY A 172 -7.83 0.47 -20.06
N GLU A 173 -9.08 0.34 -20.49
CA GLU A 173 -9.97 1.49 -20.67
C GLU A 173 -10.17 2.25 -19.36
N GLY A 174 -9.82 3.54 -19.38
CA GLY A 174 -9.93 4.44 -18.24
C GLY A 174 -8.86 4.21 -17.15
N ALA A 175 -7.82 3.41 -17.43
CA ALA A 175 -6.64 3.37 -16.58
C ALA A 175 -5.89 4.72 -16.62
N ARG A 176 -5.28 5.11 -15.50
CA ARG A 176 -4.64 6.42 -15.35
C ARG A 176 -3.18 6.27 -14.99
N THR A 177 -2.33 6.11 -16.00
CA THR A 177 -0.88 6.00 -15.81
C THR A 177 -0.27 7.35 -15.43
N THR A 178 0.54 7.36 -14.40
CA THR A 178 1.25 8.55 -13.90
C THR A 178 2.75 8.50 -14.20
N ALA A 179 3.34 7.31 -14.29
CA ALA A 179 4.72 7.13 -14.69
C ALA A 179 4.97 5.73 -15.28
N VAL A 180 5.91 5.67 -16.22
CA VAL A 180 6.55 4.44 -16.71
C VAL A 180 8.05 4.63 -16.65
N ALA A 181 8.79 3.67 -16.08
CA ALA A 181 10.24 3.61 -16.12
C ALA A 181 10.69 2.18 -16.43
N ILE A 182 11.63 2.00 -17.34
CA ILE A 182 12.11 0.69 -17.77
C ILE A 182 13.62 0.63 -17.64
N HIS A 183 14.11 -0.37 -16.91
CA HIS A 183 15.51 -0.69 -16.74
C HIS A 183 15.84 -2.01 -17.43
N SER A 184 17.04 -2.09 -17.99
CA SER A 184 17.59 -3.34 -18.55
C SER A 184 19.09 -3.37 -18.32
N GLY A 185 19.61 -4.51 -17.87
CA GLY A 185 21.02 -4.67 -17.57
C GLY A 185 21.54 -3.69 -16.51
N GLY A 186 20.71 -3.28 -15.55
CA GLY A 186 21.05 -2.33 -14.49
C GLY A 186 20.94 -0.86 -14.85
N GLU A 187 20.60 -0.52 -16.11
CA GLU A 187 20.53 0.86 -16.58
C GLU A 187 19.08 1.29 -16.89
N LEU A 188 18.75 2.54 -16.59
CA LEU A 188 17.50 3.16 -17.00
C LEU A 188 17.51 3.40 -18.52
N LEU A 189 16.67 2.69 -19.27
CA LEU A 189 16.53 2.87 -20.72
C LEU A 189 15.69 4.08 -21.09
N GLY A 190 14.73 4.43 -20.24
CA GLY A 190 13.86 5.57 -20.45
C GLY A 190 12.74 5.62 -19.44
N GLU A 191 12.12 6.79 -19.36
CA GLU A 191 10.99 7.07 -18.47
C GLU A 191 10.03 8.10 -19.08
N ALA A 192 8.78 8.04 -18.67
CA ALA A 192 7.76 8.99 -19.06
C ALA A 192 6.82 9.25 -17.88
N TYR A 193 6.26 10.45 -17.81
CA TYR A 193 5.42 10.91 -16.71
C TYR A 193 4.19 11.65 -17.24
N ALA A 194 3.07 11.49 -16.54
CA ALA A 194 1.91 12.35 -16.71
C ALA A 194 2.18 13.77 -16.17
N PRO A 195 1.39 14.77 -16.54
CA PRO A 195 1.43 16.09 -15.90
C PRO A 195 1.39 15.97 -14.36
N ASP A 196 2.08 16.86 -13.66
CA ASP A 196 2.24 16.91 -12.18
C ASP A 196 3.14 15.81 -11.58
N PHE A 197 3.66 14.89 -12.40
CA PHE A 197 4.58 13.84 -11.96
C PHE A 197 5.97 14.00 -12.58
N GLY A 198 6.94 13.32 -11.96
CA GLY A 198 8.32 13.37 -12.40
C GLY A 198 9.23 12.52 -11.53
N PRO A 199 10.55 12.51 -11.84
CA PRO A 199 11.53 11.67 -11.14
C PRO A 199 11.58 11.86 -9.63
N ALA A 200 11.32 13.08 -9.14
CA ALA A 200 11.38 13.46 -7.73
C ALA A 200 9.98 13.52 -7.06
N VAL A 201 8.90 13.16 -7.76
CA VAL A 201 7.53 13.16 -7.22
C VAL A 201 7.16 11.77 -6.75
N PRO A 202 7.17 11.49 -5.44
CA PRO A 202 6.78 10.19 -4.93
C PRO A 202 5.26 10.05 -4.96
N GLN A 203 4.81 8.81 -5.12
CA GLN A 203 3.41 8.42 -5.05
C GLN A 203 3.24 7.30 -4.04
N ARG A 204 2.04 7.19 -3.48
CA ARG A 204 1.71 6.08 -2.60
C ARG A 204 1.88 4.75 -3.34
N THR A 205 2.61 3.82 -2.75
CA THR A 205 2.92 2.53 -3.38
C THR A 205 1.82 1.50 -3.21
N TRP A 206 0.88 1.75 -2.30
CA TRP A 206 -0.13 0.78 -1.91
C TRP A 206 0.54 -0.56 -1.58
N SER A 207 0.03 -1.68 -2.06
CA SER A 207 0.52 -3.02 -1.68
C SER A 207 1.90 -3.38 -2.23
N VAL A 208 2.55 -2.55 -3.06
CA VAL A 208 3.99 -2.69 -3.35
C VAL A 208 4.80 -2.59 -2.03
N ALA A 209 4.28 -1.88 -1.04
CA ALA A 209 4.86 -1.84 0.31
C ALA A 209 5.05 -3.24 0.94
N LYS A 210 4.24 -4.25 0.57
CA LYS A 210 4.40 -5.63 1.05
C LYS A 210 5.69 -6.28 0.55
N SER A 211 6.10 -5.96 -0.67
CA SER A 211 7.38 -6.42 -1.22
C SER A 211 8.55 -5.69 -0.57
N ILE A 212 8.38 -4.41 -0.24
CA ILE A 212 9.36 -3.66 0.57
C ILE A 212 9.46 -4.27 1.97
N ALA A 213 8.34 -4.65 2.58
CA ALA A 213 8.31 -5.34 3.87
C ALA A 213 9.06 -6.69 3.81
N ALA A 214 8.87 -7.48 2.73
CA ALA A 214 9.61 -8.71 2.52
C ALA A 214 11.12 -8.46 2.37
N SER A 215 11.52 -7.34 1.73
CA SER A 215 12.94 -6.94 1.64
C SER A 215 13.51 -6.55 3.01
N LEU A 216 12.73 -5.86 3.86
CA LEU A 216 13.16 -5.51 5.23
C LEU A 216 13.31 -6.77 6.11
N VAL A 217 12.40 -7.73 5.99
CA VAL A 217 12.54 -9.05 6.66
C VAL A 217 13.79 -9.76 6.14
N GLY A 218 14.02 -9.78 4.82
CA GLY A 218 15.23 -10.34 4.23
C GLY A 218 16.51 -9.70 4.77
N ALA A 219 16.52 -8.38 4.91
CA ALA A 219 17.66 -7.66 5.49
C ALA A 219 17.92 -8.03 6.95
N ALA A 220 16.86 -8.24 7.76
CA ALA A 220 16.99 -8.72 9.14
C ALA A 220 17.50 -10.18 9.18
N VAL A 221 17.08 -11.02 8.23
CA VAL A 221 17.60 -12.40 8.08
C VAL A 221 19.07 -12.39 7.69
N GLU A 222 19.50 -11.53 6.75
CA GLU A 222 20.91 -11.40 6.35
C GLU A 222 21.80 -11.01 7.52
N ARG A 223 21.32 -10.13 8.39
CA ARG A 223 22.04 -9.73 9.61
C ARG A 223 22.01 -10.80 10.71
N GLY A 224 21.29 -11.92 10.53
CA GLY A 224 21.14 -12.98 11.51
C GLY A 224 20.27 -12.62 12.73
N GLU A 225 19.43 -11.60 12.61
CA GLU A 225 18.56 -11.10 13.68
C GLU A 225 17.31 -11.97 13.85
N ILE A 226 16.86 -12.61 12.77
CA ILE A 226 15.67 -13.46 12.72
C ILE A 226 15.78 -14.47 11.57
N ALA A 227 15.01 -15.56 11.65
CA ALA A 227 14.82 -16.50 10.54
C ALA A 227 13.36 -16.53 10.10
N VAL A 228 13.08 -16.81 8.81
CA VAL A 228 11.69 -16.90 8.30
C VAL A 228 10.88 -18.01 8.98
N THR A 229 11.54 -19.00 9.57
CA THR A 229 10.94 -20.08 10.35
C THR A 229 10.63 -19.69 11.79
N ASP A 230 11.10 -18.53 12.25
CA ASP A 230 10.85 -18.07 13.61
C ASP A 230 9.37 -17.69 13.77
N ARG A 231 8.90 -17.86 15.00
CA ARG A 231 7.53 -17.51 15.37
C ARG A 231 7.34 -16.00 15.36
N ALA A 232 6.22 -15.56 14.81
CA ALA A 232 5.92 -14.14 14.66
C ALA A 232 5.43 -13.46 15.96
N GLY A 233 5.47 -14.13 17.11
CA GLY A 233 5.09 -13.53 18.39
C GLY A 233 3.60 -13.26 18.57
N LEU A 234 2.72 -13.83 17.75
CA LEU A 234 1.27 -13.57 17.73
C LEU A 234 0.46 -14.40 18.75
N GLY A 235 1.11 -15.14 19.61
CA GLY A 235 0.47 -15.99 20.62
C GLY A 235 -0.08 -15.18 21.80
N TYR A 236 -1.15 -15.70 22.43
CA TYR A 236 -1.52 -15.27 23.77
C TYR A 236 -0.77 -16.11 24.80
N PRO A 237 -0.20 -15.51 25.84
CA PRO A 237 0.49 -16.27 26.88
C PRO A 237 -0.46 -17.31 27.52
N GLY A 238 -0.16 -18.58 27.34
CA GLY A 238 -0.71 -19.70 28.12
C GLY A 238 -2.04 -20.32 27.72
N GLU A 239 -2.85 -19.72 26.82
CA GLU A 239 -4.24 -20.17 26.66
C GLU A 239 -4.67 -20.66 25.28
N TYR A 240 -4.04 -20.22 24.18
CA TYR A 240 -4.53 -20.52 22.83
C TYR A 240 -3.42 -21.10 21.94
N ARG A 241 -3.41 -22.42 21.84
CA ARG A 241 -2.51 -23.12 20.93
C ARG A 241 -2.97 -22.90 19.48
N GLY A 242 -2.03 -22.52 18.64
CA GLY A 242 -2.23 -22.35 17.20
C GLY A 242 -1.66 -21.05 16.66
N ARG A 243 -2.02 -19.88 17.21
CA ARG A 243 -1.47 -18.59 16.77
C ARG A 243 0.03 -18.46 17.05
N GLU A 244 0.52 -19.04 18.13
CA GLU A 244 1.95 -19.10 18.48
C GLU A 244 2.76 -19.93 17.47
N THR A 245 2.12 -20.72 16.60
CA THR A 245 2.80 -21.50 15.55
C THR A 245 2.93 -20.73 14.24
N ILE A 246 2.34 -19.54 14.15
CA ILE A 246 2.47 -18.67 12.96
C ILE A 246 3.93 -18.20 12.87
N THR A 247 4.57 -18.49 11.75
CA THR A 247 5.94 -18.06 11.44
C THR A 247 5.94 -16.83 10.52
N LEU A 248 7.11 -16.19 10.38
CA LEU A 248 7.31 -15.12 9.39
C LEU A 248 7.03 -15.62 7.96
N ASP A 249 7.44 -16.85 7.61
CA ASP A 249 7.14 -17.44 6.30
C ASP A 249 5.63 -17.51 6.06
N HIS A 250 4.84 -17.93 7.04
CA HIS A 250 3.38 -17.95 6.92
C HIS A 250 2.81 -16.55 6.66
N LEU A 251 3.34 -15.53 7.31
CA LEU A 251 2.89 -14.14 7.14
C LEU A 251 3.27 -13.58 5.77
N LEU A 252 4.53 -13.76 5.34
CA LEU A 252 5.00 -13.30 4.04
C LEU A 252 4.26 -13.97 2.88
N ARG A 253 3.83 -15.23 3.05
CA ARG A 253 3.07 -15.99 2.05
C ARG A 253 1.56 -15.84 2.14
N MET A 254 1.05 -14.90 2.99
CA MET A 254 -0.39 -14.70 3.17
C MET A 254 -1.13 -15.97 3.63
N ALA A 255 -0.49 -16.76 4.47
CA ALA A 255 -0.94 -18.08 4.91
C ALA A 255 -0.99 -18.23 6.44
N SER A 256 -1.19 -17.14 7.18
CA SER A 256 -1.27 -17.17 8.65
C SER A 256 -2.43 -18.00 9.19
N GLY A 257 -3.46 -18.27 8.39
CA GLY A 257 -4.69 -18.94 8.82
C GLY A 257 -5.63 -18.05 9.63
N ARG A 258 -5.30 -16.76 9.82
CA ARG A 258 -6.16 -15.81 10.53
C ARG A 258 -7.27 -15.28 9.63
N TYR A 259 -8.44 -14.99 10.22
CA TYR A 259 -9.49 -14.24 9.53
C TYR A 259 -9.06 -12.77 9.44
N SER A 260 -8.69 -12.34 8.26
CA SER A 260 -8.10 -11.04 8.04
C SER A 260 -9.01 -10.06 7.31
N ASP A 261 -8.52 -8.86 7.12
CA ASP A 261 -9.20 -7.64 6.72
C ASP A 261 -9.42 -7.48 5.21
N THR A 262 -8.77 -8.29 4.38
CA THR A 262 -8.91 -8.18 2.93
C THR A 262 -9.66 -9.39 2.36
N PRO A 263 -10.58 -9.23 1.42
CA PRO A 263 -11.18 -7.99 0.94
C PRO A 263 -12.22 -7.41 1.91
N GLY A 264 -12.47 -6.12 1.77
CA GLY A 264 -13.45 -5.38 2.57
C GLY A 264 -12.76 -4.39 3.51
N ASN A 265 -13.46 -3.41 3.97
CA ASN A 265 -12.98 -2.19 4.61
C ASN A 265 -12.46 -2.37 6.05
N ARG A 266 -11.83 -3.49 6.37
CA ARG A 266 -11.37 -3.79 7.73
C ARG A 266 -10.04 -3.11 8.08
N THR A 267 -9.25 -2.71 7.08
CA THR A 267 -8.05 -1.89 7.26
C THR A 267 -8.32 -0.39 7.18
N ASP A 268 -9.49 0.03 6.72
CA ASP A 268 -9.82 1.45 6.63
C ASP A 268 -9.69 2.20 7.97
N PRO A 269 -10.06 1.61 9.12
CA PRO A 269 -9.80 2.24 10.41
C PRO A 269 -8.33 2.55 10.67
N LEU A 270 -7.40 1.71 10.19
CA LEU A 270 -5.97 1.94 10.30
C LEU A 270 -5.49 2.95 9.26
N TYR A 271 -5.86 2.77 8.00
CA TYR A 271 -5.31 3.57 6.90
C TYR A 271 -5.79 5.02 6.92
N TRP A 272 -7.05 5.27 7.26
CA TRP A 272 -7.66 6.61 7.31
C TRP A 272 -8.63 6.84 8.46
N GLY A 273 -8.74 5.90 9.39
CA GLY A 273 -9.55 6.04 10.59
C GLY A 273 -8.80 6.59 11.80
N GLY A 274 -7.46 6.60 11.80
CA GLY A 274 -6.63 7.05 12.92
C GLY A 274 -6.51 6.05 14.06
N THR A 275 -6.78 4.74 13.81
CA THR A 275 -6.40 3.65 14.69
C THR A 275 -4.94 3.25 14.43
N THR A 276 -4.38 2.37 15.26
CA THR A 276 -2.98 1.95 15.17
C THR A 276 -2.84 0.52 14.66
N VAL A 277 -1.61 0.14 14.27
CA VAL A 277 -1.26 -1.23 13.88
C VAL A 277 -1.58 -2.19 15.00
N ASP A 278 -1.23 -1.84 16.25
CA ASP A 278 -1.46 -2.67 17.42
C ASP A 278 -2.94 -2.94 17.68
N GLU A 279 -3.79 -1.93 17.49
CA GLU A 279 -5.24 -2.06 17.65
C GLU A 279 -5.87 -2.94 16.57
N ARG A 280 -5.38 -2.91 15.34
CA ARG A 280 -6.08 -3.50 14.18
C ARG A 280 -5.43 -4.75 13.60
N ALA A 281 -4.13 -4.89 13.63
CA ALA A 281 -3.45 -5.96 12.91
C ALA A 281 -3.28 -7.26 13.71
N ALA A 282 -3.16 -7.18 15.04
CA ALA A 282 -2.83 -8.32 15.90
C ALA A 282 -4.03 -9.24 16.22
N ASN A 283 -5.22 -8.69 16.47
CA ASN A 283 -6.31 -9.36 17.15
C ASN A 283 -7.35 -10.05 16.25
N TRP A 284 -6.90 -10.86 15.30
CA TRP A 284 -7.77 -11.61 14.40
C TRP A 284 -7.81 -13.10 14.77
N PRO A 285 -9.02 -13.74 14.75
CA PRO A 285 -9.16 -15.14 15.09
C PRO A 285 -8.47 -16.07 14.09
N LEU A 286 -7.89 -17.14 14.59
CA LEU A 286 -7.42 -18.25 13.75
C LEU A 286 -8.62 -19.06 13.27
N ILE A 287 -8.76 -19.25 11.96
CA ILE A 287 -9.87 -19.98 11.33
C ILE A 287 -9.39 -21.15 10.47
N ALA A 288 -8.09 -21.24 10.21
CA ALA A 288 -7.44 -22.33 9.49
C ALA A 288 -6.06 -22.59 10.11
N ALA A 289 -5.51 -23.77 9.88
CA ALA A 289 -4.14 -24.06 10.33
C ALA A 289 -3.15 -23.14 9.61
N PRO A 290 -2.14 -22.57 10.31
CA PRO A 290 -1.09 -21.79 9.65
C PRO A 290 -0.44 -22.60 8.52
N GLY A 291 -0.19 -21.95 7.39
CA GLY A 291 0.36 -22.58 6.19
C GLY A 291 -0.64 -23.36 5.32
N SER A 292 -1.92 -23.50 5.72
CA SER A 292 -2.88 -24.34 5.00
C SER A 292 -3.77 -23.61 3.99
N THR A 293 -3.94 -22.30 4.12
CA THR A 293 -4.90 -21.54 3.29
C THR A 293 -4.30 -20.18 2.93
N TYR A 294 -4.30 -19.89 1.63
CA TYR A 294 -3.96 -18.55 1.13
C TYR A 294 -5.10 -17.56 1.40
N ARG A 295 -4.77 -16.45 2.01
CA ARG A 295 -5.68 -15.31 2.16
C ARG A 295 -4.88 -14.01 2.12
N TYR A 296 -4.97 -13.27 1.03
CA TYR A 296 -4.32 -11.97 0.91
C TYR A 296 -4.77 -11.02 2.02
N ALA A 297 -3.83 -10.55 2.84
CA ALA A 297 -4.14 -9.84 4.07
C ALA A 297 -3.10 -8.76 4.41
N ASN A 298 -3.56 -7.51 4.60
CA ASN A 298 -2.71 -6.43 5.08
C ASN A 298 -2.15 -6.73 6.47
N ASN A 299 -2.96 -7.32 7.34
CA ASN A 299 -2.57 -7.67 8.71
C ASN A 299 -1.43 -8.68 8.79
N ASP A 300 -1.27 -9.55 7.81
CA ASP A 300 -0.16 -10.50 7.81
C ASP A 300 1.16 -9.78 7.56
N THR A 301 1.20 -8.86 6.61
CA THR A 301 2.39 -8.03 6.38
C THR A 301 2.71 -7.15 7.58
N LEU A 302 1.70 -6.51 8.18
CA LEU A 302 1.91 -5.65 9.36
C LEU A 302 2.49 -6.44 10.53
N MET A 303 2.05 -7.70 10.72
CA MET A 303 2.59 -8.56 11.76
C MET A 303 3.99 -9.11 11.43
N ALA A 304 4.33 -9.30 10.16
CA ALA A 304 5.70 -9.62 9.76
C ALA A 304 6.66 -8.46 10.09
N ILE A 305 6.19 -7.21 9.90
CA ILE A 305 6.95 -6.02 10.29
C ILE A 305 7.05 -5.86 11.80
N ALA A 306 5.95 -6.04 12.53
CA ALA A 306 5.96 -6.00 14.00
C ALA A 306 6.96 -7.01 14.60
N ALA A 307 7.14 -8.18 13.97
CA ALA A 307 8.09 -9.18 14.44
C ALA A 307 9.57 -8.74 14.33
N ILE A 308 9.88 -7.85 13.37
CA ILE A 308 11.23 -7.29 13.19
C ILE A 308 11.37 -5.85 13.72
N GLU A 309 10.30 -5.25 14.21
CA GLU A 309 10.30 -3.88 14.73
C GLU A 309 11.37 -3.59 15.79
N PRO A 310 11.70 -4.52 16.71
CA PRO A 310 12.80 -4.32 17.64
C PRO A 310 14.16 -4.03 16.99
N THR A 311 14.36 -4.41 15.71
CA THR A 311 15.58 -4.12 14.97
C THR A 311 15.62 -2.69 14.43
N PHE A 312 14.49 -1.99 14.37
CA PHE A 312 14.37 -0.66 13.73
C PHE A 312 15.01 0.48 14.53
N GLU A 313 15.35 0.24 15.79
CA GLU A 313 16.16 1.20 16.55
C GLU A 313 17.54 1.38 15.91
N GLN A 314 18.14 0.30 15.42
CA GLN A 314 19.48 0.31 14.79
C GLN A 314 19.37 0.30 13.26
N HIS A 315 18.37 -0.36 12.69
CA HIS A 315 18.19 -0.60 11.26
C HIS A 315 16.79 -0.17 10.78
N PRO A 316 16.45 1.12 10.85
CA PRO A 316 15.13 1.61 10.41
C PRO A 316 14.93 1.39 8.90
N PRO A 317 13.69 1.33 8.38
CA PRO A 317 13.41 1.17 6.95
C PRO A 317 14.15 2.18 6.05
N ALA A 318 14.41 3.38 6.55
CA ALA A 318 15.16 4.41 5.82
C ALA A 318 16.60 3.98 5.49
N GLU A 319 17.24 3.14 6.32
CA GLU A 319 18.58 2.60 6.04
C GLU A 319 18.59 1.74 4.76
N LEU A 320 17.59 0.85 4.60
CA LEU A 320 17.43 0.07 3.37
C LEU A 320 17.32 0.99 2.16
N PHE A 321 16.48 2.02 2.26
CA PHE A 321 16.26 2.97 1.16
C PHE A 321 17.55 3.73 0.81
N GLU A 322 18.31 4.19 1.81
CA GLU A 322 19.57 4.88 1.60
C GLU A 322 20.62 3.98 0.95
N ARG A 323 20.78 2.73 1.43
CA ARG A 323 21.72 1.75 0.86
C ARG A 323 21.41 1.40 -0.59
N LEU A 324 20.13 1.43 -0.99
CA LEU A 324 19.69 1.22 -2.37
C LEU A 324 19.73 2.52 -3.21
N GLY A 325 20.04 3.67 -2.60
CA GLY A 325 19.93 4.96 -3.28
C GLY A 325 18.49 5.38 -3.58
N MET A 326 17.51 4.86 -2.84
CA MET A 326 16.08 5.21 -2.96
C MET A 326 15.78 6.49 -2.16
N HIS A 327 16.43 7.58 -2.50
CA HIS A 327 16.43 8.83 -1.71
C HIS A 327 15.07 9.54 -1.67
N HIS A 328 14.18 9.21 -2.62
CA HIS A 328 12.84 9.79 -2.72
C HIS A 328 11.75 8.86 -2.16
N THR A 329 12.17 7.89 -1.32
CA THR A 329 11.27 6.92 -0.68
C THR A 329 11.14 7.22 0.81
N VAL A 330 9.91 7.11 1.33
CA VAL A 330 9.61 7.22 2.75
C VAL A 330 8.53 6.21 3.14
N ALA A 331 8.75 5.50 4.25
CA ALA A 331 7.75 4.66 4.89
C ALA A 331 7.06 5.47 5.99
N GLU A 332 5.74 5.57 5.91
CA GLU A 332 4.93 6.31 6.87
C GLU A 332 4.46 5.40 8.01
N THR A 333 4.16 6.02 9.14
CA THR A 333 3.76 5.34 10.38
C THR A 333 2.34 5.73 10.77
N ASP A 334 1.74 4.96 11.68
CA ASP A 334 0.62 5.45 12.47
C ASP A 334 1.11 6.48 13.50
N TRP A 335 0.19 7.09 14.23
CA TRP A 335 0.51 8.15 15.19
C TRP A 335 1.27 7.66 16.44
N GLN A 336 1.39 6.36 16.65
CA GLN A 336 2.24 5.76 17.69
C GLN A 336 3.65 5.44 17.19
N GLY A 337 3.88 5.53 15.88
CA GLY A 337 5.17 5.31 15.26
C GLY A 337 5.35 3.93 14.63
N ASN A 338 4.31 3.08 14.62
CA ASN A 338 4.36 1.77 13.97
C ASN A 338 4.30 1.94 12.46
N TYR A 339 5.20 1.31 11.72
CA TYR A 339 5.23 1.42 10.25
C TYR A 339 4.05 0.71 9.59
N VAL A 340 3.33 1.43 8.72
CA VAL A 340 2.18 0.88 7.98
C VAL A 340 2.64 0.30 6.63
N LEU A 341 3.60 -0.65 6.69
CA LEU A 341 4.31 -1.23 5.53
C LEU A 341 3.47 -2.23 4.71
N SER A 342 2.18 -2.28 4.92
CA SER A 342 1.25 -2.96 4.01
C SER A 342 0.77 -2.05 2.86
N SER A 343 0.94 -0.70 2.98
CA SER A 343 0.37 0.26 2.04
C SER A 343 1.00 1.67 2.07
N GLN A 344 1.49 2.15 3.22
CA GLN A 344 1.87 3.56 3.43
C GLN A 344 3.36 3.80 3.18
N VAL A 345 3.82 3.48 1.97
CA VAL A 345 5.13 3.87 1.47
C VAL A 345 4.93 4.81 0.30
N TRP A 346 5.65 5.91 0.28
CA TRP A 346 5.70 6.86 -0.83
C TRP A 346 7.04 6.70 -1.53
N SER A 347 7.03 6.52 -2.85
CA SER A 347 8.24 6.25 -3.63
C SER A 347 8.07 6.74 -5.06
N THR A 348 9.17 7.04 -5.73
CA THR A 348 9.20 7.38 -7.16
C THR A 348 9.31 6.13 -8.03
N ALA A 349 9.06 6.28 -9.34
CA ALA A 349 9.26 5.18 -10.28
C ALA A 349 10.73 4.74 -10.34
N ARG A 350 11.67 5.69 -10.29
CA ARG A 350 13.11 5.39 -10.28
C ARG A 350 13.54 4.61 -9.04
N ASP A 351 13.04 5.00 -7.86
CA ASP A 351 13.39 4.31 -6.63
C ASP A 351 12.82 2.90 -6.60
N LEU A 352 11.59 2.71 -7.09
CA LEU A 352 11.01 1.37 -7.21
C LEU A 352 11.76 0.49 -8.22
N ALA A 353 12.36 1.07 -9.27
CA ALA A 353 13.20 0.32 -10.18
C ALA A 353 14.50 -0.17 -9.48
N LYS A 354 15.08 0.61 -8.57
CA LYS A 354 16.23 0.19 -7.74
C LYS A 354 15.85 -0.96 -6.79
N LEU A 355 14.63 -0.95 -6.26
CA LEU A 355 14.11 -2.11 -5.51
C LEU A 355 14.05 -3.36 -6.40
N GLY A 356 13.58 -3.23 -7.65
CA GLY A 356 13.59 -4.34 -8.61
C GLY A 356 15.01 -4.81 -8.92
N GLN A 357 15.94 -3.89 -9.09
CA GLN A 357 17.34 -4.20 -9.36
C GLN A 357 18.01 -4.99 -8.22
N LEU A 358 17.70 -4.68 -6.95
CA LEU A 358 18.18 -5.46 -5.80
C LEU A 358 17.91 -6.97 -5.95
N TYR A 359 16.77 -7.34 -6.52
CA TYR A 359 16.40 -8.75 -6.76
C TYR A 359 17.09 -9.34 -8.01
N LEU A 360 17.38 -8.53 -9.02
CA LEU A 360 18.20 -8.96 -10.17
C LEU A 360 19.66 -9.20 -9.78
N ASP A 361 20.15 -8.44 -8.80
CA ASP A 361 21.53 -8.52 -8.27
C ASP A 361 21.63 -9.48 -7.08
N ASP A 362 20.67 -10.39 -6.91
CA ASP A 362 20.62 -11.38 -5.82
C ASP A 362 20.91 -10.76 -4.44
N GLY A 363 20.28 -9.65 -4.14
CA GLY A 363 20.35 -8.99 -2.84
C GLY A 363 21.60 -8.14 -2.59
N LEU A 364 22.38 -7.86 -3.62
CA LEU A 364 23.54 -6.93 -3.52
C LEU A 364 23.11 -5.48 -3.73
N ALA A 365 23.62 -4.60 -2.89
CA ALA A 365 23.50 -3.15 -3.06
C ALA A 365 24.40 -2.65 -4.21
N PRO A 366 24.19 -1.42 -4.73
CA PRO A 366 25.02 -0.85 -5.79
C PRO A 366 26.54 -0.76 -5.45
N ASP A 367 26.89 -0.72 -4.18
CA ASP A 367 28.28 -0.70 -3.69
C ASP A 367 28.87 -2.12 -3.53
N GLY A 368 28.12 -3.17 -3.89
CA GLY A 368 28.52 -4.57 -3.77
C GLY A 368 28.32 -5.18 -2.38
N THR A 369 27.80 -4.43 -1.40
CA THR A 369 27.48 -5.00 -0.09
C THR A 369 26.19 -5.81 -0.13
N ARG A 370 26.15 -6.95 0.58
CA ARG A 370 24.95 -7.78 0.64
C ARG A 370 23.91 -7.16 1.58
N ILE A 371 22.69 -7.08 1.12
CA ILE A 371 21.52 -6.60 1.86
C ILE A 371 20.58 -7.75 2.16
N LEU A 372 20.34 -8.63 1.18
CA LEU A 372 19.46 -9.79 1.31
C LEU A 372 20.29 -11.08 1.28
N PRO A 373 19.84 -12.15 1.93
CA PRO A 373 20.52 -13.44 1.86
C PRO A 373 20.70 -13.92 0.42
N GLU A 374 21.79 -14.63 0.14
CA GLU A 374 21.94 -15.33 -1.12
C GLU A 374 20.73 -16.25 -1.37
N GLY A 375 20.18 -16.19 -2.58
CA GLY A 375 18.96 -16.92 -2.97
C GLY A 375 17.67 -16.36 -2.40
N TRP A 376 17.68 -15.15 -1.81
CA TRP A 376 16.44 -14.52 -1.33
C TRP A 376 15.46 -14.20 -2.47
N ALA A 377 15.97 -13.89 -3.67
CA ALA A 377 15.14 -13.71 -4.86
C ALA A 377 14.38 -15.00 -5.21
N ASP A 378 15.05 -16.16 -5.16
CA ASP A 378 14.41 -17.47 -5.35
C ASP A 378 13.39 -17.79 -4.25
N TYR A 379 13.70 -17.46 -3.00
CA TYR A 379 12.77 -17.65 -1.87
C TYR A 379 11.47 -16.85 -2.05
N VAL A 380 11.55 -15.58 -2.43
CA VAL A 380 10.35 -14.74 -2.57
C VAL A 380 9.56 -15.07 -3.85
N SER A 381 10.20 -15.59 -4.89
CA SER A 381 9.55 -15.95 -6.17
C SER A 381 9.11 -17.42 -6.23
N ALA A 382 9.39 -18.22 -5.20
CA ALA A 382 8.94 -19.61 -5.15
C ALA A 382 7.44 -19.71 -4.85
N PRO A 383 6.65 -20.46 -5.65
CA PRO A 383 5.22 -20.71 -5.43
C PRO A 383 5.01 -21.77 -4.34
N SER A 384 5.67 -21.61 -3.18
CA SER A 384 5.55 -22.53 -2.06
C SER A 384 4.39 -22.13 -1.15
N GLY A 385 3.76 -23.13 -0.50
CA GLY A 385 2.56 -22.92 0.29
C GLY A 385 1.28 -22.83 -0.54
N PRO A 386 0.15 -22.50 0.10
CA PRO A 386 -1.15 -22.37 -0.57
C PRO A 386 -1.14 -21.18 -1.56
N GLN A 387 -1.78 -21.39 -2.72
CA GLN A 387 -1.79 -20.42 -3.81
C GLN A 387 -3.18 -19.77 -4.00
N PRO A 388 -3.25 -18.54 -4.57
CA PRO A 388 -4.52 -17.90 -4.88
C PRO A 388 -5.33 -18.73 -5.89
N ALA A 389 -6.57 -19.08 -5.51
CA ALA A 389 -7.44 -19.86 -6.40
C ALA A 389 -8.07 -18.95 -7.49
N GLY A 390 -8.18 -19.49 -8.71
CA GLY A 390 -8.91 -18.84 -9.82
C GLY A 390 -8.23 -17.58 -10.37
N ARG A 391 -6.92 -17.42 -10.16
CA ARG A 391 -6.12 -16.32 -10.72
C ARG A 391 -5.02 -16.85 -11.64
N PRO A 392 -4.66 -16.12 -12.70
CA PRO A 392 -3.56 -16.51 -13.59
C PRO A 392 -2.17 -16.27 -12.97
N MET A 393 -2.12 -15.72 -11.75
CA MET A 393 -0.91 -15.37 -11.04
C MET A 393 -0.83 -16.13 -9.73
N GLY A 394 0.35 -16.68 -9.44
CA GLY A 394 0.70 -17.25 -8.15
C GLY A 394 1.12 -16.16 -7.14
N TYR A 395 1.45 -16.61 -5.92
CA TYR A 395 1.99 -15.75 -4.87
C TYR A 395 3.18 -16.43 -4.17
N GLY A 396 4.26 -15.68 -4.03
CA GLY A 396 5.45 -16.07 -3.30
C GLY A 396 5.47 -15.51 -1.87
N ALA A 397 6.62 -15.01 -1.43
CA ALA A 397 6.74 -14.33 -0.15
C ALA A 397 6.75 -12.79 -0.35
N GLY A 398 5.56 -12.18 -0.34
CA GLY A 398 5.39 -10.74 -0.55
C GLY A 398 5.37 -10.30 -2.01
N PHE A 399 5.41 -11.22 -2.98
CA PHE A 399 5.40 -10.95 -4.42
C PHE A 399 4.35 -11.78 -5.15
N TRP A 400 3.79 -11.22 -6.21
CA TRP A 400 2.96 -11.92 -7.19
C TRP A 400 3.85 -12.62 -8.22
N LEU A 401 3.45 -13.79 -8.69
CA LEU A 401 4.23 -14.60 -9.62
C LEU A 401 3.51 -14.68 -10.97
N PHE A 402 4.24 -14.37 -12.06
CA PHE A 402 3.72 -14.50 -13.44
C PHE A 402 4.07 -15.85 -14.08
N ASN A 403 4.48 -16.79 -13.26
CA ASN A 403 5.03 -18.10 -13.61
C ASN A 403 4.10 -19.03 -14.43
N GLN A 404 2.83 -18.65 -14.56
CA GLN A 404 1.83 -19.39 -15.36
C GLN A 404 1.26 -18.55 -16.51
N THR A 405 1.86 -17.39 -16.79
CA THR A 405 1.36 -16.45 -17.79
C THR A 405 2.05 -16.70 -19.13
N GLU A 406 1.27 -17.07 -20.15
CA GLU A 406 1.78 -17.29 -21.50
C GLU A 406 2.44 -16.03 -22.09
N GLY A 407 3.59 -16.19 -22.75
CA GLY A 407 4.34 -15.11 -23.37
C GLY A 407 5.13 -14.21 -22.38
N ILE A 408 5.22 -14.63 -21.12
CA ILE A 408 6.10 -14.00 -20.12
C ILE A 408 7.04 -15.08 -19.56
N PRO A 409 8.34 -14.80 -19.36
CA PRO A 409 9.26 -15.74 -18.74
C PRO A 409 8.74 -16.24 -17.40
N ALA A 410 8.85 -17.55 -17.13
CA ALA A 410 8.27 -18.19 -15.95
C ALA A 410 8.93 -17.77 -14.62
N ASP A 411 10.11 -17.18 -14.68
CA ASP A 411 10.84 -16.62 -13.53
C ASP A 411 10.41 -15.19 -13.18
N THR A 412 9.42 -14.63 -13.92
CA THR A 412 8.92 -13.26 -13.69
C THR A 412 8.07 -13.19 -12.43
N PHE A 413 8.37 -12.21 -11.60
CA PHE A 413 7.58 -11.88 -10.42
C PHE A 413 7.40 -10.37 -10.28
N ALA A 414 6.43 -9.95 -9.47
CA ALA A 414 6.08 -8.55 -9.40
C ALA A 414 5.61 -8.10 -8.01
N ALA A 415 6.03 -6.90 -7.62
CA ALA A 415 5.37 -6.15 -6.57
C ALA A 415 4.16 -5.41 -7.19
N MET A 416 2.97 -5.61 -6.60
CA MET A 416 1.74 -5.05 -7.14
C MET A 416 0.94 -4.32 -6.06
N GLY A 417 0.40 -3.17 -6.40
CA GLY A 417 -0.40 -2.34 -5.51
C GLY A 417 -1.68 -1.82 -6.14
N ASN A 418 -2.62 -1.44 -5.30
CA ASN A 418 -3.88 -0.85 -5.72
C ASN A 418 -3.66 0.36 -6.64
N ARG A 419 -4.65 0.71 -7.43
CA ARG A 419 -4.64 1.82 -8.37
C ARG A 419 -3.49 1.75 -9.38
N GLY A 420 -3.02 0.53 -9.72
CA GLY A 420 -2.06 0.29 -10.80
C GLY A 420 -0.60 0.58 -10.45
N GLN A 421 -0.16 0.25 -9.26
CA GLN A 421 1.24 0.30 -8.88
C GLN A 421 1.91 -1.03 -9.22
N TYR A 422 2.89 -1.03 -10.10
CA TYR A 422 3.56 -2.27 -10.52
C TYR A 422 5.08 -2.09 -10.59
N VAL A 423 5.80 -3.09 -10.08
CA VAL A 423 7.24 -3.29 -10.29
C VAL A 423 7.41 -4.73 -10.76
N VAL A 424 7.56 -4.94 -12.06
CA VAL A 424 7.76 -6.26 -12.66
C VAL A 424 9.24 -6.53 -12.79
N ILE A 425 9.69 -7.68 -12.33
CA ILE A 425 11.08 -8.12 -12.32
C ILE A 425 11.17 -9.37 -13.17
N VAL A 426 12.02 -9.35 -14.20
CA VAL A 426 12.22 -10.45 -15.16
C VAL A 426 13.69 -10.88 -15.12
N PRO A 427 14.07 -11.82 -14.22
CA PRO A 427 15.46 -12.20 -14.00
C PRO A 427 16.17 -12.68 -15.25
N SER A 428 15.57 -13.61 -16.01
CA SER A 428 16.17 -14.17 -17.24
C SER A 428 16.43 -13.14 -18.35
N ARG A 429 15.86 -11.94 -18.23
CA ARG A 429 16.02 -10.85 -19.20
C ARG A 429 16.76 -9.64 -18.60
N ALA A 430 17.12 -9.70 -17.32
CA ALA A 430 17.69 -8.58 -16.56
C ALA A 430 16.88 -7.28 -16.73
N VAL A 431 15.52 -7.35 -16.67
CA VAL A 431 14.61 -6.24 -16.92
C VAL A 431 13.79 -5.95 -15.67
N VAL A 432 13.65 -4.64 -15.36
CA VAL A 432 12.68 -4.12 -14.38
C VAL A 432 11.75 -3.15 -15.12
N ILE A 433 10.45 -3.40 -15.00
CA ILE A 433 9.40 -2.54 -15.56
C ILE A 433 8.63 -1.92 -14.40
N VAL A 434 8.63 -0.60 -14.30
CA VAL A 434 7.83 0.12 -13.31
C VAL A 434 6.71 0.87 -14.02
N ARG A 435 5.47 0.61 -13.60
CA ARG A 435 4.31 1.43 -13.96
C ARG A 435 3.69 1.98 -12.68
N ARG A 436 3.51 3.29 -12.64
CA ARG A 436 2.74 3.96 -11.58
C ARG A 436 1.40 4.42 -12.14
N GLY A 437 0.38 4.41 -11.32
CA GLY A 437 -0.96 4.82 -11.71
C GLY A 437 -1.80 5.38 -10.58
N GLU A 438 -2.90 6.01 -10.97
CA GLU A 438 -4.03 6.39 -10.13
C GLU A 438 -5.33 5.88 -10.78
N ASP A 439 -5.33 4.58 -11.09
CA ASP A 439 -6.48 3.93 -11.73
C ASP A 439 -7.73 4.04 -10.85
N PRO A 440 -8.87 4.46 -11.41
CA PRO A 440 -10.12 4.55 -10.66
C PRO A 440 -10.60 3.19 -10.16
N ALA A 441 -11.38 3.19 -9.09
CA ALA A 441 -12.04 2.00 -8.58
C ALA A 441 -12.84 1.29 -9.70
N GLY A 442 -12.64 -0.02 -9.86
CA GLY A 442 -13.26 -0.80 -10.93
C GLY A 442 -12.57 -0.71 -12.30
N LYS A 443 -11.54 0.10 -12.44
CA LYS A 443 -10.65 0.14 -13.61
C LYS A 443 -9.33 -0.54 -13.30
N SER A 444 -8.69 -1.13 -14.30
CA SER A 444 -7.41 -1.81 -14.11
C SER A 444 -6.56 -1.73 -15.37
N PHE A 445 -5.28 -1.52 -15.18
CA PHE A 445 -4.27 -1.62 -16.22
C PHE A 445 -3.86 -3.09 -16.41
N ASP A 446 -3.80 -3.56 -17.66
CA ASP A 446 -3.32 -4.91 -17.99
C ASP A 446 -1.78 -4.94 -18.00
N ILE A 447 -1.22 -5.15 -16.81
CA ILE A 447 0.23 -5.24 -16.63
C ILE A 447 0.83 -6.46 -17.35
N LEU A 448 0.07 -7.55 -17.55
CA LEU A 448 0.57 -8.72 -18.25
C LEU A 448 0.72 -8.45 -19.74
N ALA A 449 -0.26 -7.81 -20.38
CA ALA A 449 -0.16 -7.35 -21.77
C ALA A 449 0.98 -6.36 -21.93
N PHE A 450 1.06 -5.35 -21.05
CA PHE A 450 2.13 -4.35 -21.10
C PHE A 450 3.52 -4.99 -20.94
N THR A 451 3.69 -5.95 -20.04
CA THR A 451 4.96 -6.66 -19.86
C THR A 451 5.37 -7.41 -21.15
N ARG A 452 4.43 -8.12 -21.79
CA ARG A 452 4.72 -8.80 -23.08
C ARG A 452 5.19 -7.83 -24.15
N GLU A 453 4.48 -6.71 -24.31
CA GLU A 453 4.81 -5.69 -25.30
C GLU A 453 6.18 -5.03 -25.04
N VAL A 454 6.51 -4.75 -23.77
CA VAL A 454 7.82 -4.22 -23.38
C VAL A 454 8.93 -5.23 -23.71
N LEU A 455 8.76 -6.52 -23.36
CA LEU A 455 9.76 -7.56 -23.63
C LEU A 455 9.93 -7.77 -25.14
N ALA A 456 8.84 -7.75 -25.92
CA ALA A 456 8.91 -7.83 -27.37
C ALA A 456 9.62 -6.60 -27.99
N ALA A 457 9.38 -5.40 -27.45
CA ALA A 457 10.03 -4.17 -27.89
C ALA A 457 11.54 -4.12 -27.58
N LEU A 458 11.98 -4.83 -26.56
CA LEU A 458 13.41 -4.97 -26.23
C LEU A 458 14.15 -5.98 -27.11
N GLY A 459 13.41 -6.78 -27.87
CA GLY A 459 13.95 -7.84 -28.72
C GLY A 459 14.10 -9.17 -27.98
N GLU A 460 14.21 -10.27 -28.75
CA GLU A 460 14.45 -11.61 -28.20
C GLU A 460 15.87 -11.78 -27.63
#